data_f36e2db0e23b9e931d89d42cc8b3b596
#
_entry.id   f36e2db0e23b9e931d89d42cc8b3b596
#
_cell.length_a   1.000
_cell.length_b   1.000
_cell.length_c   1.000
_cell.angle_alpha   90.00
_cell.angle_beta   90.00
_cell.angle_gamma   90.00
#
_symmetry.space_group_name_H-M   'P 1'
#
loop_
_entity.id
_entity.type
_entity.pdbx_description
1 polymer ?
#
loop_
_entity_poly.entity_id
_entity_poly.type
_entity_poly.pdbx_seq_one_letter_code
_entity_poly.pdbx_strand_id
1 'polypeptide(L)'
;MMVHMTDPDEPLVLRGRLTTFARRCGKRTCWCATGEDKHVSPALVFYEDGRTRTVTLRPEEVDEVQAAVARYDAAAEQLRAAAQQGLAAFRARRQAGR
;
A
#
# COMPACT_ATOMS: atom_id res chain seq x y z
N MET A 1 -4.39 26.38 -12.65
CA MET A 1 -4.10 25.18 -11.87
C MET A 1 -3.29 24.20 -12.72
N MET A 2 -2.23 23.73 -12.18
CA MET A 2 -1.36 22.81 -12.92
C MET A 2 -1.77 21.38 -12.62
N VAL A 3 -1.96 20.63 -13.68
CA VAL A 3 -2.13 19.19 -13.53
C VAL A 3 -0.77 18.60 -13.22
N HIS A 4 -0.68 17.95 -12.10
CA HIS A 4 0.56 17.29 -11.73
C HIS A 4 0.73 16.04 -12.60
N MET A 5 1.67 16.10 -13.50
CA MET A 5 2.00 14.95 -14.33
C MET A 5 3.16 14.24 -13.67
N THR A 6 2.99 12.96 -13.41
CA THR A 6 4.05 12.17 -12.83
C THR A 6 5.20 12.06 -13.81
N ASP A 7 6.35 12.57 -13.41
CA ASP A 7 7.56 12.44 -14.17
C ASP A 7 7.97 10.97 -14.16
N PRO A 8 8.38 10.38 -15.31
CA PRO A 8 8.85 9.00 -15.29
C PRO A 8 10.04 8.75 -14.36
N ASP A 9 10.78 9.82 -14.03
CA ASP A 9 11.90 9.70 -13.09
C ASP A 9 11.48 9.89 -11.64
N GLU A 10 10.26 10.29 -11.37
CA GLU A 10 9.78 10.44 -10.00
C GLU A 10 9.57 9.09 -9.35
N PRO A 11 9.98 8.94 -8.09
CA PRO A 11 9.69 7.71 -7.37
C PRO A 11 8.20 7.48 -7.24
N LEU A 12 7.77 6.28 -7.51
CA LEU A 12 6.39 5.89 -7.36
C LEU A 12 6.01 5.87 -5.87
N VAL A 13 4.81 6.33 -5.55
CA VAL A 13 4.27 6.29 -4.20
C VAL A 13 2.92 5.59 -4.28
N LEU A 14 2.76 4.54 -3.50
CA LEU A 14 1.53 3.75 -3.53
C LEU A 14 1.02 3.55 -2.12
N ARG A 15 -0.28 3.68 -1.98
CA ARG A 15 -0.97 3.35 -0.75
C ARG A 15 -1.52 1.94 -0.88
N GLY A 16 -1.21 1.09 0.09
CA GLY A 16 -1.70 -0.26 0.08
C GLY A 16 -0.83 -1.19 0.89
N ARG A 17 -1.06 -2.47 0.70
CA ARG A 17 -0.32 -3.49 1.43
C ARG A 17 0.06 -4.60 0.46
N LEU A 18 1.30 -5.04 0.56
CA LEU A 18 1.75 -6.19 -0.19
C LEU A 18 1.33 -7.47 0.52
N THR A 19 0.85 -8.41 -0.27
CA THR A 19 0.47 -9.71 0.23
C THR A 19 0.79 -10.75 -0.83
N THR A 20 0.63 -12.01 -0.48
CA THR A 20 0.77 -13.09 -1.45
C THR A 20 -0.54 -13.84 -1.52
N PHE A 21 -0.91 -14.20 -2.73
CA PHE A 21 -2.04 -15.07 -2.96
C PHE A 21 -1.55 -16.48 -3.20
N ALA A 22 -2.03 -17.41 -2.40
CA ALA A 22 -1.84 -18.82 -2.64
C ALA A 22 -3.13 -19.35 -3.21
N ARG A 23 -3.07 -19.82 -4.44
CA ARG A 23 -4.27 -20.17 -5.17
C ARG A 23 -4.12 -21.53 -5.80
N ARG A 24 -5.10 -22.39 -5.58
CA ARG A 24 -5.14 -23.66 -6.29
C ARG A 24 -5.67 -23.44 -7.68
N CYS A 25 -5.07 -24.13 -8.63
CA CYS A 25 -5.55 -24.12 -9.98
C CYS A 25 -6.92 -24.78 -10.03
N GLY A 26 -7.85 -24.21 -10.79
CA GLY A 26 -9.18 -24.76 -10.93
C GLY A 26 -9.25 -26.01 -11.81
N LYS A 27 -8.16 -26.39 -12.46
CA LYS A 27 -8.14 -27.55 -13.34
C LYS A 27 -7.78 -28.80 -12.54
N ARG A 28 -8.61 -29.84 -12.69
CA ARG A 28 -8.36 -31.10 -12.00
C ARG A 28 -7.07 -31.77 -12.43
N THR A 29 -6.67 -31.56 -13.66
CA THR A 29 -5.46 -32.15 -14.21
C THR A 29 -4.19 -31.41 -13.85
N CYS A 30 -4.33 -30.26 -13.23
CA CYS A 30 -3.17 -29.48 -12.82
C CYS A 30 -2.51 -30.14 -11.61
N TRP A 31 -1.18 -30.24 -11.64
CA TRP A 31 -0.44 -30.83 -10.54
C TRP A 31 -0.69 -30.14 -9.21
N CYS A 32 -0.98 -28.85 -9.23
CA CYS A 32 -1.22 -28.09 -8.01
C CYS A 32 -2.56 -28.43 -7.36
N ALA A 33 -3.48 -29.08 -8.07
CA ALA A 33 -4.76 -29.48 -7.51
C ALA A 33 -4.64 -30.65 -6.55
N THR A 34 -3.64 -31.51 -6.77
CA THR A 34 -3.41 -32.69 -5.96
C THR A 34 -2.20 -32.58 -5.07
N GLY A 35 -1.32 -31.61 -5.34
CA GLY A 35 -0.11 -31.39 -4.55
C GLY A 35 -0.32 -30.38 -3.45
N GLU A 36 0.65 -30.29 -2.58
CA GLU A 36 0.65 -29.27 -1.52
C GLU A 36 1.04 -27.90 -2.06
N ASP A 37 1.71 -27.87 -3.20
CA ASP A 37 2.17 -26.61 -3.79
C ASP A 37 0.99 -25.86 -4.39
N LYS A 38 0.92 -24.59 -4.05
CA LYS A 38 -0.10 -23.70 -4.56
C LYS A 38 0.55 -22.66 -5.46
N HIS A 39 -0.22 -22.13 -6.41
CA HIS A 39 0.26 -21.00 -7.15
C HIS A 39 0.30 -19.79 -6.23
N VAL A 40 1.51 -19.27 -6.00
CA VAL A 40 1.70 -18.12 -5.14
C VAL A 40 2.07 -16.93 -6.01
N SER A 41 1.31 -15.88 -5.88
CA SER A 41 1.56 -14.65 -6.61
C SER A 41 1.57 -13.47 -5.66
N PRO A 42 2.54 -12.56 -5.81
CA PRO A 42 2.50 -11.33 -5.04
C PRO A 42 1.37 -10.44 -5.52
N ALA A 43 0.81 -9.67 -4.60
CA ALA A 43 -0.29 -8.79 -4.94
C ALA A 43 -0.27 -7.55 -4.07
N LEU A 44 -0.78 -6.46 -4.63
CA LEU A 44 -1.00 -5.22 -3.91
C LEU A 44 -2.48 -5.11 -3.58
N VAL A 45 -2.79 -4.97 -2.30
CA VAL A 45 -4.17 -4.77 -1.84
C VAL A 45 -4.31 -3.33 -1.42
N PHE A 46 -5.31 -2.65 -1.95
CA PHE A 46 -5.55 -1.25 -1.64
C PHE A 46 -7.04 -0.96 -1.61
N TYR A 47 -7.37 0.18 -1.03
CA TYR A 47 -8.75 0.62 -0.89
C TYR A 47 -9.00 1.77 -1.85
N GLU A 48 -10.03 1.64 -2.68
CA GLU A 48 -10.34 2.63 -3.69
C GLU A 48 -11.86 2.73 -3.85
N ASP A 49 -12.37 3.93 -3.78
CA ASP A 49 -13.79 4.21 -4.01
C ASP A 49 -14.71 3.35 -3.14
N GLY A 50 -14.33 3.14 -1.89
CA GLY A 50 -15.14 2.37 -0.96
C GLY A 50 -15.01 0.87 -1.10
N ARG A 51 -14.07 0.38 -1.89
CA ARG A 51 -13.89 -1.05 -2.13
C ARG A 51 -12.44 -1.44 -1.98
N THR A 52 -12.24 -2.64 -1.47
CA THR A 52 -10.92 -3.24 -1.45
C THR A 52 -10.62 -3.83 -2.81
N ARG A 53 -9.50 -3.44 -3.37
CA ARG A 53 -9.07 -3.93 -4.67
C ARG A 53 -7.74 -4.63 -4.55
N THR A 54 -7.50 -5.55 -5.46
CA THR A 54 -6.28 -6.34 -5.49
C THR A 54 -5.71 -6.34 -6.89
N VAL A 55 -4.42 -6.06 -6.98
CA VAL A 55 -3.69 -6.13 -8.25
C VAL A 55 -2.59 -7.16 -8.11
N THR A 56 -2.63 -8.18 -8.96
CA THR A 56 -1.57 -9.19 -8.99
C THR A 56 -0.33 -8.58 -9.62
N LEU A 57 0.81 -8.79 -8.99
CA LEU A 57 2.08 -8.23 -9.43
C LEU A 57 2.93 -9.28 -10.11
N ARG A 58 3.76 -8.82 -11.03
CA ARG A 58 4.81 -9.66 -11.58
C ARG A 58 5.97 -9.69 -10.61
N PRO A 59 6.74 -10.78 -10.58
CA PRO A 59 7.87 -10.86 -9.65
C PRO A 59 8.83 -9.68 -9.76
N GLU A 60 9.07 -9.18 -10.97
CA GLU A 60 9.96 -8.04 -11.19
C GLU A 60 9.39 -6.71 -10.70
N GLU A 61 8.09 -6.66 -10.41
CA GLU A 61 7.44 -5.45 -9.93
C GLU A 61 7.45 -5.33 -8.41
N VAL A 62 7.73 -6.43 -7.71
CA VAL A 62 7.56 -6.49 -6.25
C VAL A 62 8.46 -5.47 -5.55
N ASP A 63 9.72 -5.40 -5.92
CA ASP A 63 10.64 -4.48 -5.27
C ASP A 63 10.24 -3.03 -5.45
N GLU A 64 9.82 -2.68 -6.66
CA GLU A 64 9.37 -1.33 -6.95
C GLU A 64 8.11 -0.97 -6.15
N VAL A 65 7.15 -1.89 -6.13
CA VAL A 65 5.90 -1.67 -5.41
C VAL A 65 6.14 -1.62 -3.91
N GLN A 66 7.00 -2.48 -3.40
CA GLN A 66 7.34 -2.48 -1.98
C GLN A 66 7.97 -1.15 -1.56
N ALA A 67 8.89 -0.64 -2.37
CA ALA A 67 9.51 0.66 -2.10
C ALA A 67 8.49 1.79 -2.16
N ALA A 68 7.55 1.71 -3.10
CA ALA A 68 6.52 2.72 -3.25
C ALA A 68 5.58 2.75 -2.04
N VAL A 69 5.21 1.59 -1.54
CA VAL A 69 4.36 1.48 -0.34
C VAL A 69 5.12 2.01 0.88
N ALA A 70 6.40 1.69 0.99
CA ALA A 70 7.22 2.17 2.09
C ALA A 70 7.30 3.69 2.10
N ARG A 71 7.39 4.32 0.93
CA ARG A 71 7.41 5.78 0.83
C ARG A 71 6.12 6.39 1.35
N TYR A 72 4.98 5.79 0.99
CA TYR A 72 3.70 6.28 1.49
C TYR A 72 3.62 6.11 3.01
N ASP A 73 3.99 4.95 3.52
CA ASP A 73 3.90 4.68 4.94
C ASP A 73 4.78 5.62 5.75
N ALA A 74 5.97 5.92 5.27
CA ALA A 74 6.87 6.86 5.95
C ALA A 74 6.30 8.26 5.98
N ALA A 75 5.74 8.72 4.86
CA ALA A 75 5.14 10.04 4.79
C ALA A 75 3.90 10.13 5.68
N ALA A 76 3.08 9.09 5.69
CA ALA A 76 1.90 9.04 6.53
C ALA A 76 2.27 9.07 8.01
N GLU A 77 3.33 8.39 8.39
CA GLU A 77 3.79 8.43 9.77
C GLU A 77 4.26 9.82 10.17
N GLN A 78 4.98 10.52 9.29
CA GLN A 78 5.41 11.88 9.55
C GLN A 78 4.21 12.81 9.72
N LEU A 79 3.21 12.67 8.88
CA LEU A 79 2.00 13.48 8.99
C LEU A 79 1.26 13.19 10.29
N ARG A 80 1.19 11.92 10.65
CA ARG A 80 0.52 11.53 11.90
C ARG A 80 1.23 12.12 13.11
N ALA A 81 2.55 12.07 13.12
CA ALA A 81 3.33 12.65 14.20
C ALA A 81 3.14 14.17 14.28
N ALA A 82 3.15 14.84 13.12
CA ALA A 82 2.93 16.27 13.07
C ALA A 82 1.54 16.64 13.59
N ALA A 83 0.53 15.82 13.25
CA ALA A 83 -0.82 16.06 13.73
C ALA A 83 -0.94 15.91 15.24
N GLN A 84 -0.23 14.95 15.82
CA GLN A 84 -0.23 14.77 17.26
C GLN A 84 0.42 15.98 17.96
N GLN A 85 1.53 16.46 17.41
CA GLN A 85 2.18 17.65 17.95
C GLN A 85 1.28 18.88 17.81
N GLY A 86 0.61 18.99 16.68
CA GLY A 86 -0.32 20.07 16.45
C GLY A 86 -1.48 20.06 17.42
N LEU A 87 -2.01 18.88 17.71
CA LEU A 87 -3.10 18.74 18.66
C LEU A 87 -2.65 19.15 20.07
N ALA A 88 -1.45 18.72 20.48
CA ALA A 88 -0.92 19.10 21.79
C ALA A 88 -0.73 20.61 21.88
N ALA A 89 -0.18 21.22 20.85
CA ALA A 89 0.02 22.66 20.81
C ALA A 89 -1.30 23.43 20.85
N PHE A 90 -2.28 22.92 20.12
CA PHE A 90 -3.61 23.54 20.09
C PHE A 90 -4.29 23.50 21.46
N ARG A 91 -4.20 22.35 22.13
CA ARG A 91 -4.79 22.21 23.47
C ARG A 91 -4.11 23.13 24.48
N ALA A 92 -2.78 23.22 24.41
CA ALA A 92 -2.03 24.09 25.30
C ALA A 92 -2.41 25.56 25.09
N ARG A 93 -2.59 25.98 23.83
CA ARG A 93 -2.98 27.33 23.51
C ARG A 93 -4.37 27.65 24.01
N ARG A 94 -5.30 26.69 23.88
CA ARG A 94 -6.67 26.90 24.39
C ARG A 94 -6.69 27.05 25.90
N GLN A 95 -5.89 26.24 26.61
CA GLN A 95 -5.83 26.35 28.07
C GLN A 95 -5.21 27.67 28.49
N ALA A 96 -4.19 28.13 27.82
CA ALA A 96 -3.54 29.39 28.14
C ALA A 96 -4.45 30.60 27.88
N GLY A 97 -5.36 30.48 26.95
CA GLY A 97 -6.28 31.55 26.57
C GLY A 97 -7.45 31.73 27.50
N ARG A 98 -7.64 30.91 28.50
CA ARG A 98 -8.74 31.03 29.45
C ARG A 98 -8.40 31.96 30.57
#